data_75ee3cd92b3b86b9984cc6fee779d58f
#
_entry.id   75ee3cd92b3b86b9984cc6fee779d58f
#
_cell.length_a   1.000
_cell.length_b   1.000
_cell.length_c   1.000
_cell.angle_alpha   90.00
_cell.angle_beta   90.00
_cell.angle_gamma   90.00
#
_symmetry.space_group_name_H-M   'P 1'
#
loop_
_entity.id
_entity.type
_entity.pdbx_description
1 polymer ?
#
loop_
_entity_poly.entity_id
_entity_poly.type
_entity_poly.pdbx_seq_one_letter_code
_entity_poly.pdbx_strand_id
1 'polypeptide(L)'
;MSSGKKWRALPIVAAAALVLGMAACGSSSGGGSDSGSGAKSKKIGVILPDTTTSPRWEANDRPSLQKAFTDAGFQSDIQNAGGDKTKFGTICDAMINEGVAVLMIVDLDSDSGGACLKKAAKAGIQSIDYDRLTLGGGASYYVSFDNVKVGALMGEGLTKCLTDAGKTKANIVFINGDPTDNNAALFKQGYADELKPKIDSGDYKLVGDQTGKWDANVAGTAFQQLYTQNKGKIDGVVSANDTMAGGIIARLKQDGVAGKVPVTGQDASVAGLQQILAGNQCMTVYKNTNVEAKAASDLAIALLKGDKAAADALATGTVKDTVLGKDVKSVLATPVAIYADTVKQVISDGFQKASDVCTGAFAAACTKNGVS
;
A
#
# COMPACT_ATOMS: atom_id res chain seq x y z
N MET A 1 -46.94 -49.67 18.00
CA MET A 1 -46.15 -50.73 18.62
C MET A 1 -44.95 -50.00 19.27
N SER A 2 -45.04 -49.67 20.55
CA SER A 2 -44.75 -50.45 21.77
C SER A 2 -43.25 -50.85 21.72
N SER A 3 -42.45 -50.58 22.59
CA SER A 3 -42.28 -50.43 24.05
C SER A 3 -40.79 -50.04 24.27
N GLY A 4 -40.28 -49.37 25.26
CA GLY A 4 -40.64 -49.29 26.65
C GLY A 4 -39.45 -49.51 27.52
N LYS A 5 -39.13 -48.49 28.39
CA LYS A 5 -38.59 -48.61 29.76
C LYS A 5 -37.21 -49.26 29.94
N LYS A 6 -36.33 -48.76 30.79
CA LYS A 6 -36.47 -48.51 32.23
C LYS A 6 -35.27 -47.71 32.80
N TRP A 7 -35.56 -46.87 33.75
CA TRP A 7 -34.77 -46.24 34.78
C TRP A 7 -33.99 -47.26 35.65
N ARG A 8 -32.84 -46.84 36.17
CA ARG A 8 -32.40 -47.16 37.53
C ARG A 8 -31.51 -46.05 38.11
N ALA A 9 -31.87 -45.66 39.31
CA ALA A 9 -31.31 -44.60 40.13
C ALA A 9 -30.48 -45.16 41.28
N LEU A 10 -29.48 -44.35 41.71
CA LEU A 10 -28.91 -44.15 43.08
C LEU A 10 -28.15 -45.31 43.78
N PRO A 11 -27.23 -45.04 44.75
CA PRO A 11 -27.27 -43.95 45.72
C PRO A 11 -25.91 -43.23 46.06
N ILE A 12 -26.09 -42.15 46.80
CA ILE A 12 -25.25 -41.30 47.63
C ILE A 12 -24.45 -42.07 48.67
N VAL A 13 -23.17 -41.65 48.91
CA VAL A 13 -22.53 -41.75 50.25
C VAL A 13 -21.74 -40.46 50.50
N ALA A 14 -22.16 -39.77 51.55
CA ALA A 14 -21.46 -38.64 52.18
C ALA A 14 -20.49 -39.11 53.23
N ALA A 15 -19.37 -38.48 53.37
CA ALA A 15 -18.57 -38.50 54.61
C ALA A 15 -17.85 -37.16 54.78
N ALA A 16 -18.25 -36.49 55.85
CA ALA A 16 -17.62 -35.26 56.38
C ALA A 16 -16.47 -35.61 57.31
N ALA A 17 -15.44 -34.79 57.31
CA ALA A 17 -14.52 -34.68 58.48
C ALA A 17 -13.99 -33.23 58.54
N LEU A 18 -14.41 -32.55 59.59
CA LEU A 18 -13.84 -31.29 60.11
C LEU A 18 -12.48 -31.53 60.75
N VAL A 19 -11.54 -30.61 60.58
CA VAL A 19 -10.55 -30.27 61.62
C VAL A 19 -10.30 -28.74 61.61
N LEU A 20 -10.60 -28.12 62.75
CA LEU A 20 -10.25 -26.75 63.11
C LEU A 20 -8.76 -26.64 63.46
N GLY A 21 -8.17 -25.52 63.15
CA GLY A 21 -6.86 -25.08 63.67
C GLY A 21 -6.77 -23.56 63.64
N MET A 22 -6.80 -22.95 64.86
CA MET A 22 -6.85 -21.51 65.11
C MET A 22 -5.51 -20.77 64.96
N ALA A 23 -5.62 -19.56 64.50
CA ALA A 23 -5.09 -18.27 64.95
C ALA A 23 -3.61 -18.02 65.03
N ALA A 24 -3.16 -16.96 64.37
CA ALA A 24 -2.34 -15.91 64.99
C ALA A 24 -2.48 -14.59 64.21
N CYS A 25 -2.84 -13.52 64.92
CA CYS A 25 -2.90 -12.15 64.50
C CYS A 25 -1.52 -11.56 64.20
N GLY A 26 -1.44 -10.70 63.19
CA GLY A 26 -0.30 -9.82 62.94
C GLY A 26 -0.77 -8.65 62.08
N SER A 27 -1.16 -7.55 62.74
CA SER A 27 -1.48 -6.27 62.12
C SER A 27 -0.24 -5.58 61.60
N SER A 28 -0.20 -5.18 60.36
CA SER A 28 0.46 -3.97 59.94
C SER A 28 -0.17 -3.43 58.67
N SER A 29 -0.73 -2.26 58.81
CA SER A 29 -1.27 -1.36 57.78
C SER A 29 -0.23 -0.99 56.78
N GLY A 30 -0.58 -1.14 55.49
CA GLY A 30 0.16 -0.62 54.36
C GLY A 30 -0.76 -0.61 53.15
N GLY A 31 -1.59 0.45 53.06
CA GLY A 31 -2.37 0.72 51.83
C GLY A 31 -1.42 1.03 50.70
N GLY A 32 -1.29 0.14 49.79
CA GLY A 32 -0.76 0.35 48.46
C GLY A 32 -1.84 -0.03 47.49
N SER A 33 -2.63 0.98 47.06
CA SER A 33 -3.43 0.87 45.86
C SER A 33 -2.44 0.72 44.71
N ASP A 34 -2.07 -0.49 44.38
CA ASP A 34 -1.49 -0.78 43.08
C ASP A 34 -2.58 -0.53 42.04
N SER A 35 -2.60 0.71 41.57
CA SER A 35 -3.25 1.05 40.32
C SER A 35 -2.48 0.25 39.27
N GLY A 36 -3.01 -0.91 38.91
CA GLY A 36 -2.49 -1.72 37.82
C GLY A 36 -2.39 -0.84 36.58
N SER A 37 -1.19 -0.32 36.33
CA SER A 37 -0.83 0.18 35.01
C SER A 37 -0.92 -1.05 34.11
N GLY A 38 -2.04 -1.22 33.45
CA GLY A 38 -2.26 -2.27 32.46
C GLY A 38 -1.05 -2.26 31.53
N ALA A 39 -0.29 -3.34 31.52
CA ALA A 39 0.83 -3.48 30.63
C ALA A 39 0.33 -3.16 29.22
N LYS A 40 0.82 -2.07 28.63
CA LYS A 40 0.46 -1.71 27.25
C LYS A 40 0.72 -2.90 26.36
N SER A 41 -0.25 -3.24 25.50
CA SER A 41 -0.10 -4.30 24.51
C SER A 41 1.22 -4.08 23.75
N LYS A 42 1.92 -5.17 23.44
CA LYS A 42 3.10 -5.15 22.57
C LYS A 42 2.76 -5.56 21.14
N LYS A 43 1.50 -5.40 20.76
CA LYS A 43 0.96 -5.80 19.47
C LYS A 43 0.82 -4.58 18.56
N ILE A 44 1.20 -4.74 17.30
CA ILE A 44 1.05 -3.75 16.24
C ILE A 44 -0.12 -4.20 15.34
N GLY A 45 -1.11 -3.33 15.14
CA GLY A 45 -2.19 -3.55 14.19
C GLY A 45 -1.82 -2.95 12.83
N VAL A 46 -2.10 -3.67 11.74
CA VAL A 46 -1.93 -3.19 10.37
C VAL A 46 -3.17 -3.48 9.56
N ILE A 47 -3.70 -2.48 8.88
CA ILE A 47 -4.84 -2.62 7.96
C ILE A 47 -4.37 -2.33 6.55
N LEU A 48 -4.33 -3.37 5.70
CA LEU A 48 -4.08 -3.27 4.27
C LEU A 48 -5.39 -3.00 3.52
N PRO A 49 -5.35 -2.32 2.35
CA PRO A 49 -6.55 -1.79 1.73
C PRO A 49 -7.36 -2.86 1.00
N ASP A 50 -6.72 -3.61 0.11
CA ASP A 50 -7.39 -4.55 -0.79
C ASP A 50 -6.42 -5.57 -1.40
N THR A 51 -6.90 -6.38 -2.36
CA THR A 51 -6.11 -7.40 -3.06
C THR A 51 -6.08 -7.18 -4.57
N THR A 52 -6.67 -6.10 -5.07
CA THR A 52 -6.97 -5.89 -6.50
C THR A 52 -6.31 -4.66 -7.12
N THR A 53 -6.15 -3.56 -6.36
CA THR A 53 -5.59 -2.30 -6.87
C THR A 53 -4.10 -2.41 -7.19
N SER A 54 -3.37 -3.16 -6.37
CA SER A 54 -1.98 -3.54 -6.62
C SER A 54 -1.67 -4.87 -5.94
N PRO A 55 -0.94 -5.79 -6.61
CA PRO A 55 -0.54 -7.07 -6.01
C PRO A 55 0.45 -6.89 -4.86
N ARG A 56 1.07 -5.71 -4.70
CA ARG A 56 2.09 -5.45 -3.68
C ARG A 56 1.62 -5.74 -2.26
N TRP A 57 0.35 -5.42 -1.93
CA TRP A 57 -0.17 -5.51 -0.57
C TRP A 57 0.01 -6.88 0.07
N GLU A 58 -0.32 -7.93 -0.67
CA GLU A 58 -0.19 -9.31 -0.19
C GLU A 58 1.16 -9.95 -0.57
N ALA A 59 1.71 -9.62 -1.74
CA ALA A 59 2.93 -10.25 -2.23
C ALA A 59 4.21 -9.68 -1.60
N ASN A 60 4.22 -8.40 -1.25
CA ASN A 60 5.41 -7.69 -0.79
C ASN A 60 5.23 -7.08 0.60
N ASP A 61 4.21 -6.21 0.80
CA ASP A 61 4.05 -5.43 2.03
C ASP A 61 3.76 -6.31 3.24
N ARG A 62 2.75 -7.20 3.16
CA ARG A 62 2.41 -8.12 4.26
C ARG A 62 3.61 -8.94 4.75
N PRO A 63 4.32 -9.72 3.90
CA PRO A 63 5.42 -10.54 4.37
C PRO A 63 6.59 -9.70 4.91
N SER A 64 6.87 -8.52 4.31
CA SER A 64 7.95 -7.65 4.78
C SER A 64 7.66 -7.06 6.15
N LEU A 65 6.45 -6.54 6.39
CA LEU A 65 6.01 -6.04 7.69
C LEU A 65 5.98 -7.15 8.73
N GLN A 66 5.39 -8.30 8.41
CA GLN A 66 5.32 -9.46 9.30
C GLN A 66 6.71 -9.91 9.74
N LYS A 67 7.64 -10.02 8.77
CA LYS A 67 9.02 -10.40 9.04
C LYS A 67 9.71 -9.39 9.96
N ALA A 68 9.60 -8.10 9.66
CA ALA A 68 10.26 -7.05 10.43
C ALA A 68 9.78 -7.03 11.89
N PHE A 69 8.48 -7.17 12.15
CA PHE A 69 7.95 -7.24 13.52
C PHE A 69 8.38 -8.52 14.25
N THR A 70 8.34 -9.67 13.57
CA THR A 70 8.75 -10.96 14.13
C THR A 70 10.24 -10.95 14.48
N ASP A 71 11.11 -10.47 13.60
CA ASP A 71 12.55 -10.36 13.83
C ASP A 71 12.87 -9.44 15.03
N ALA A 72 12.05 -8.41 15.25
CA ALA A 72 12.18 -7.51 16.39
C ALA A 72 11.54 -8.05 17.70
N GLY A 73 10.92 -9.24 17.66
CA GLY A 73 10.30 -9.90 18.80
C GLY A 73 8.93 -9.34 19.19
N PHE A 74 8.21 -8.69 18.25
CA PHE A 74 6.89 -8.13 18.49
C PHE A 74 5.79 -8.92 17.75
N GLN A 75 4.60 -8.91 18.35
CA GLN A 75 3.40 -9.46 17.70
C GLN A 75 2.78 -8.44 16.78
N SER A 76 2.25 -8.91 15.66
CA SER A 76 1.46 -8.08 14.75
C SER A 76 0.17 -8.78 14.36
N ASP A 77 -0.86 -7.98 14.10
CA ASP A 77 -2.10 -8.39 13.48
C ASP A 77 -2.21 -7.61 12.15
N ILE A 78 -2.01 -8.31 11.04
CA ILE A 78 -2.04 -7.72 9.71
C ILE A 78 -3.27 -8.23 8.99
N GLN A 79 -4.27 -7.38 8.82
CA GLN A 79 -5.52 -7.72 8.15
C GLN A 79 -5.70 -6.91 6.86
N ASN A 80 -6.53 -7.43 5.95
CA ASN A 80 -6.84 -6.77 4.69
C ASN A 80 -8.34 -6.51 4.60
N ALA A 81 -8.69 -5.26 4.30
CA ALA A 81 -10.07 -4.81 4.20
C ALA A 81 -10.78 -5.37 2.95
N GLY A 82 -10.01 -5.77 1.92
CA GLY A 82 -10.58 -6.32 0.68
C GLY A 82 -11.34 -5.30 -0.15
N GLY A 83 -11.02 -4.01 -0.03
CA GLY A 83 -11.71 -2.92 -0.71
C GLY A 83 -13.05 -2.52 -0.06
N ASP A 84 -13.41 -3.13 1.06
CA ASP A 84 -14.68 -2.89 1.76
C ASP A 84 -14.47 -1.92 2.93
N LYS A 85 -15.04 -0.71 2.85
CA LYS A 85 -14.95 0.33 3.88
C LYS A 85 -15.60 -0.07 5.20
N THR A 86 -16.67 -0.87 5.17
CA THR A 86 -17.33 -1.38 6.37
C THR A 86 -16.44 -2.38 7.09
N LYS A 87 -15.83 -3.29 6.34
CA LYS A 87 -14.83 -4.24 6.87
C LYS A 87 -13.60 -3.52 7.41
N PHE A 88 -13.11 -2.47 6.72
CA PHE A 88 -12.02 -1.63 7.20
C PHE A 88 -12.34 -1.04 8.58
N GLY A 89 -13.52 -0.44 8.73
CA GLY A 89 -14.00 0.09 10.02
C GLY A 89 -14.12 -0.99 11.10
N THR A 90 -14.62 -2.16 10.75
CA THR A 90 -14.74 -3.30 11.68
C THR A 90 -13.37 -3.80 12.16
N ILE A 91 -12.41 -3.93 11.25
CA ILE A 91 -11.02 -4.32 11.60
C ILE A 91 -10.40 -3.26 12.52
N CYS A 92 -10.57 -1.97 12.18
CA CYS A 92 -10.08 -0.88 13.00
C CYS A 92 -10.64 -0.93 14.43
N ASP A 93 -11.95 -1.09 14.58
CA ASP A 93 -12.62 -1.18 15.87
C ASP A 93 -12.13 -2.41 16.67
N ALA A 94 -11.95 -3.56 16.01
CA ALA A 94 -11.44 -4.76 16.65
C ALA A 94 -10.00 -4.55 17.18
N MET A 95 -9.09 -3.99 16.38
CA MET A 95 -7.71 -3.71 16.78
C MET A 95 -7.62 -2.71 17.92
N ILE A 96 -8.47 -1.66 17.91
CA ILE A 96 -8.55 -0.68 19.01
C ILE A 96 -9.06 -1.36 20.29
N ASN A 97 -10.10 -2.18 20.20
CA ASN A 97 -10.67 -2.90 21.35
C ASN A 97 -9.70 -3.95 21.92
N GLU A 98 -8.89 -4.59 21.09
CA GLU A 98 -7.80 -5.47 21.51
C GLU A 98 -6.64 -4.72 22.17
N GLY A 99 -6.62 -3.40 22.06
CA GLY A 99 -5.61 -2.54 22.67
C GLY A 99 -4.26 -2.64 21.99
N VAL A 100 -4.20 -2.65 20.65
CA VAL A 100 -2.92 -2.54 19.93
C VAL A 100 -2.15 -1.30 20.39
N ALA A 101 -0.83 -1.39 20.48
CA ALA A 101 -0.01 -0.27 20.94
C ALA A 101 0.22 0.78 19.84
N VAL A 102 0.29 0.32 18.60
CA VAL A 102 0.44 1.13 17.39
C VAL A 102 -0.52 0.61 16.34
N LEU A 103 -1.18 1.51 15.65
CA LEU A 103 -2.05 1.21 14.52
C LEU A 103 -1.47 1.81 13.24
N MET A 104 -1.20 0.96 12.26
CA MET A 104 -0.75 1.33 10.93
C MET A 104 -1.89 1.08 9.93
N ILE A 105 -2.21 2.04 9.10
CA ILE A 105 -3.30 1.89 8.11
C ILE A 105 -2.85 2.30 6.71
N VAL A 106 -3.39 1.59 5.71
CA VAL A 106 -3.50 2.06 4.34
C VAL A 106 -4.99 2.33 4.11
N ASP A 107 -5.38 3.58 4.02
CA ASP A 107 -6.80 3.93 3.89
C ASP A 107 -7.39 3.50 2.53
N LEU A 108 -8.72 3.31 2.50
CA LEU A 108 -9.48 3.14 1.26
C LEU A 108 -9.96 4.48 0.73
N ASP A 109 -10.16 5.42 1.62
CA ASP A 109 -10.41 6.84 1.42
C ASP A 109 -10.21 7.60 2.73
N SER A 110 -10.08 8.92 2.63
CA SER A 110 -9.86 9.78 3.78
C SER A 110 -11.00 9.77 4.81
N ASP A 111 -12.24 9.46 4.41
CA ASP A 111 -13.38 9.39 5.34
C ASP A 111 -13.28 8.16 6.23
N SER A 112 -13.10 6.97 5.65
CA SER A 112 -12.99 5.71 6.41
C SER A 112 -11.69 5.66 7.22
N GLY A 113 -10.57 6.07 6.63
CA GLY A 113 -9.28 6.18 7.31
C GLY A 113 -9.33 7.18 8.46
N GLY A 114 -9.86 8.38 8.20
CA GLY A 114 -10.00 9.43 9.20
C GLY A 114 -10.90 9.05 10.38
N ALA A 115 -11.98 8.30 10.12
CA ALA A 115 -12.83 7.77 11.19
C ALA A 115 -12.04 6.80 12.10
N CYS A 116 -11.23 5.92 11.51
CA CYS A 116 -10.38 4.98 12.22
C CYS A 116 -9.31 5.72 13.06
N LEU A 117 -8.57 6.65 12.45
CA LEU A 117 -7.50 7.42 13.12
C LEU A 117 -8.03 8.24 14.29
N LYS A 118 -9.20 8.87 14.15
CA LYS A 118 -9.85 9.62 15.26
C LYS A 118 -10.21 8.72 16.44
N LYS A 119 -10.69 7.48 16.18
CA LYS A 119 -10.96 6.49 17.22
C LYS A 119 -9.67 6.03 17.91
N ALA A 120 -8.60 5.72 17.13
CA ALA A 120 -7.30 5.36 17.66
C ALA A 120 -6.71 6.47 18.54
N ALA A 121 -6.75 7.72 18.08
CA ALA A 121 -6.29 8.87 18.87
C ALA A 121 -7.07 9.05 20.18
N LYS A 122 -8.41 8.86 20.16
CA LYS A 122 -9.24 8.88 21.36
C LYS A 122 -8.89 7.78 22.36
N ALA A 123 -8.45 6.63 21.86
CA ALA A 123 -7.96 5.49 22.67
C ALA A 123 -6.50 5.66 23.12
N GLY A 124 -5.81 6.75 22.74
CA GLY A 124 -4.41 7.00 23.07
C GLY A 124 -3.42 6.12 22.28
N ILE A 125 -3.86 5.55 21.16
CA ILE A 125 -3.06 4.70 20.27
C ILE A 125 -2.35 5.60 19.26
N GLN A 126 -1.02 5.43 19.14
CA GLN A 126 -0.24 6.11 18.09
C GLN A 126 -0.55 5.48 16.73
N SER A 127 -0.63 6.31 15.69
CA SER A 127 -0.99 5.84 14.36
C SER A 127 0.04 6.23 13.30
N ILE A 128 0.15 5.39 12.29
CA ILE A 128 0.99 5.61 11.11
C ILE A 128 0.11 5.44 9.88
N ASP A 129 0.06 6.47 9.04
CA ASP A 129 -0.40 6.33 7.67
C ASP A 129 0.71 5.64 6.86
N TYR A 130 0.43 4.48 6.31
CA TYR A 130 1.37 3.68 5.52
C TYR A 130 0.99 3.76 4.05
N ASP A 131 1.92 4.15 3.19
CA ASP A 131 1.78 4.41 1.76
C ASP A 131 0.82 5.57 1.42
N ARG A 132 -0.40 5.59 1.96
CA ARG A 132 -1.42 6.61 1.68
C ARG A 132 -1.59 7.57 2.86
N LEU A 133 -1.58 8.87 2.58
CA LEU A 133 -1.88 9.90 3.60
C LEU A 133 -3.39 10.09 3.70
N THR A 134 -3.94 9.78 4.85
CA THR A 134 -5.35 10.01 5.18
C THR A 134 -5.60 11.49 5.46
N LEU A 135 -6.05 12.24 4.47
CA LEU A 135 -6.30 13.68 4.61
C LEU A 135 -7.39 13.94 5.65
N GLY A 136 -7.13 14.86 6.58
CA GLY A 136 -8.04 15.16 7.69
C GLY A 136 -8.09 14.09 8.79
N GLY A 137 -7.30 13.02 8.68
CA GLY A 137 -7.27 11.90 9.61
C GLY A 137 -6.45 12.18 10.87
N GLY A 138 -5.36 12.90 10.74
CA GLY A 138 -4.49 13.27 11.86
C GLY A 138 -3.62 12.13 12.36
N ALA A 139 -3.08 11.29 11.46
CA ALA A 139 -2.08 10.29 11.79
C ALA A 139 -0.86 10.93 12.49
N SER A 140 -0.24 10.20 13.41
CA SER A 140 0.95 10.67 14.13
C SER A 140 2.15 10.81 13.22
N TYR A 141 2.27 9.91 12.24
CA TYR A 141 3.33 9.86 11.23
C TYR A 141 2.80 9.34 9.91
N TYR A 142 3.56 9.62 8.84
CA TYR A 142 3.32 9.11 7.50
C TYR A 142 4.59 8.47 6.93
N VAL A 143 4.45 7.29 6.33
CA VAL A 143 5.55 6.59 5.65
C VAL A 143 5.13 6.26 4.24
N SER A 144 5.87 6.72 3.25
CA SER A 144 5.57 6.51 1.84
C SER A 144 6.81 6.78 0.98
N PHE A 145 6.58 6.95 -0.32
CA PHE A 145 7.54 7.48 -1.27
C PHE A 145 7.30 8.98 -1.50
N ASP A 146 8.27 9.66 -2.12
CA ASP A 146 8.03 10.98 -2.69
C ASP A 146 7.08 10.86 -3.90
N ASN A 147 5.79 11.01 -3.63
CA ASN A 147 4.72 10.74 -4.60
C ASN A 147 4.69 11.77 -5.75
N VAL A 148 5.10 13.02 -5.52
CA VAL A 148 5.26 13.99 -6.60
C VAL A 148 6.41 13.57 -7.52
N LYS A 149 7.53 13.10 -6.94
CA LYS A 149 8.65 12.56 -7.73
C LYS A 149 8.27 11.27 -8.49
N VAL A 150 7.44 10.40 -7.91
CA VAL A 150 6.88 9.25 -8.65
C VAL A 150 6.17 9.72 -9.92
N GLY A 151 5.31 10.73 -9.80
CA GLY A 151 4.63 11.31 -10.95
C GLY A 151 5.59 11.95 -11.95
N ALA A 152 6.55 12.73 -11.48
CA ALA A 152 7.57 13.36 -12.34
C ALA A 152 8.34 12.31 -13.15
N LEU A 153 8.76 11.19 -12.52
CA LEU A 153 9.44 10.09 -13.22
C LEU A 153 8.55 9.42 -14.30
N MET A 154 7.23 9.38 -14.13
CA MET A 154 6.32 8.92 -15.20
C MET A 154 6.31 9.91 -16.37
N GLY A 155 6.28 11.23 -16.10
CA GLY A 155 6.32 12.28 -17.12
C GLY A 155 7.64 12.29 -17.88
N GLU A 156 8.77 12.25 -17.16
CA GLU A 156 10.12 12.10 -17.71
C GLU A 156 10.21 10.83 -18.59
N GLY A 157 9.67 9.71 -18.07
CA GLY A 157 9.65 8.43 -18.75
C GLY A 157 8.85 8.47 -20.05
N LEU A 158 7.64 9.04 -20.03
CA LEU A 158 6.86 9.19 -21.25
C LEU A 158 7.59 10.04 -22.30
N THR A 159 8.17 11.17 -21.88
CA THR A 159 8.94 12.05 -22.75
C THR A 159 10.13 11.32 -23.39
N LYS A 160 10.88 10.55 -22.57
CA LYS A 160 11.99 9.73 -23.08
C LYS A 160 11.49 8.73 -24.13
N CYS A 161 10.43 8.00 -23.86
CA CYS A 161 9.93 6.95 -24.77
C CYS A 161 9.35 7.50 -26.06
N LEU A 162 8.71 8.66 -26.02
CA LEU A 162 8.26 9.35 -27.24
C LEU A 162 9.47 9.83 -28.07
N THR A 163 10.51 10.35 -27.42
CA THR A 163 11.74 10.78 -28.06
C THR A 163 12.47 9.59 -28.73
N ASP A 164 12.61 8.47 -28.00
CA ASP A 164 13.21 7.23 -28.51
C ASP A 164 12.43 6.67 -29.72
N ALA A 165 11.11 6.88 -29.76
CA ALA A 165 10.25 6.55 -30.88
C ALA A 165 10.26 7.60 -32.02
N GLY A 166 11.12 8.63 -31.93
CA GLY A 166 11.24 9.70 -32.94
C GLY A 166 10.06 10.67 -32.97
N LYS A 167 9.24 10.72 -31.91
CA LYS A 167 8.04 11.58 -31.84
C LYS A 167 8.37 12.87 -31.09
N THR A 168 8.52 13.95 -31.84
CA THR A 168 8.73 15.31 -31.28
C THR A 168 7.39 16.02 -31.02
N LYS A 169 6.30 15.59 -31.68
CA LYS A 169 4.92 16.03 -31.44
C LYS A 169 4.06 14.83 -31.13
N ALA A 170 3.22 14.90 -30.09
CA ALA A 170 2.45 13.76 -29.63
C ALA A 170 1.10 14.16 -29.05
N ASN A 171 0.05 13.37 -29.36
CA ASN A 171 -1.20 13.38 -28.61
C ASN A 171 -1.06 12.42 -27.42
N ILE A 172 -1.14 12.93 -26.23
CA ILE A 172 -0.98 12.13 -25.00
C ILE A 172 -2.28 12.10 -24.20
N VAL A 173 -2.44 11.05 -23.40
CA VAL A 173 -3.57 10.93 -22.47
C VAL A 173 -3.06 10.57 -21.09
N PHE A 174 -3.82 10.97 -20.05
CA PHE A 174 -3.61 10.59 -18.68
C PHE A 174 -4.69 9.60 -18.25
N ILE A 175 -4.29 8.47 -17.69
CA ILE A 175 -5.16 7.50 -17.00
C ILE A 175 -4.71 7.47 -15.54
N ASN A 176 -5.44 8.23 -14.72
CA ASN A 176 -5.10 8.50 -13.32
C ASN A 176 -5.55 7.37 -12.39
N GLY A 177 -5.04 7.37 -11.18
CA GLY A 177 -5.50 6.50 -10.09
C GLY A 177 -6.91 6.83 -9.58
N ASP A 178 -7.29 6.25 -8.45
CA ASP A 178 -8.58 6.54 -7.82
C ASP A 178 -8.55 7.95 -7.21
N PRO A 179 -9.54 8.80 -7.47
CA PRO A 179 -9.60 10.17 -6.96
C PRO A 179 -9.79 10.25 -5.42
N THR A 180 -10.15 9.13 -4.78
CA THR A 180 -10.26 9.07 -3.31
C THR A 180 -8.93 8.79 -2.62
N ASP A 181 -7.89 8.46 -3.38
CA ASP A 181 -6.52 8.24 -2.94
C ASP A 181 -5.67 9.50 -3.16
N ASN A 182 -5.14 10.09 -2.08
CA ASN A 182 -4.30 11.29 -2.17
C ASN A 182 -3.05 11.07 -3.04
N ASN A 183 -2.50 9.85 -3.09
CA ASN A 183 -1.34 9.55 -3.93
C ASN A 183 -1.65 9.76 -5.42
N ALA A 184 -2.88 9.44 -5.86
CA ALA A 184 -3.29 9.66 -7.24
C ALA A 184 -3.21 11.15 -7.64
N ALA A 185 -3.59 12.04 -6.72
CA ALA A 185 -3.48 13.49 -6.93
C ALA A 185 -2.01 13.95 -7.00
N LEU A 186 -1.15 13.44 -6.12
CA LEU A 186 0.28 13.76 -6.08
C LEU A 186 1.02 13.23 -7.32
N PHE A 187 0.71 12.01 -7.77
CA PHE A 187 1.26 11.48 -9.03
C PHE A 187 0.82 12.35 -10.20
N LYS A 188 -0.48 12.71 -10.25
CA LYS A 188 -1.00 13.59 -11.30
C LYS A 188 -0.29 14.93 -11.31
N GLN A 189 -0.09 15.54 -10.16
CA GLN A 189 0.69 16.77 -10.05
C GLN A 189 2.09 16.57 -10.66
N GLY A 190 2.82 15.52 -10.25
CA GLY A 190 4.18 15.28 -10.70
C GLY A 190 4.30 15.14 -12.23
N TYR A 191 3.49 14.26 -12.86
CA TYR A 191 3.59 14.10 -14.32
C TYR A 191 2.99 15.25 -15.10
N ALA A 192 1.98 15.95 -14.57
CA ALA A 192 1.43 17.13 -15.23
C ALA A 192 2.42 18.28 -15.21
N ASP A 193 3.10 18.54 -14.10
CA ASP A 193 4.13 19.58 -13.97
C ASP A 193 5.32 19.26 -14.89
N GLU A 194 5.77 18.00 -14.96
CA GLU A 194 6.87 17.57 -15.81
C GLU A 194 6.54 17.70 -17.31
N LEU A 195 5.31 17.37 -17.71
CA LEU A 195 4.89 17.44 -19.11
C LEU A 195 4.41 18.83 -19.53
N LYS A 196 4.18 19.74 -18.58
CA LYS A 196 3.67 21.09 -18.84
C LYS A 196 4.50 21.87 -19.86
N PRO A 197 5.84 21.92 -19.82
CA PRO A 197 6.61 22.66 -20.81
C PRO A 197 6.40 22.16 -22.24
N LYS A 198 6.22 20.86 -22.44
CA LYS A 198 5.93 20.25 -23.75
C LYS A 198 4.51 20.51 -24.22
N ILE A 199 3.58 20.61 -23.28
CA ILE A 199 2.17 20.95 -23.58
C ILE A 199 2.06 22.45 -23.92
N ASP A 200 2.69 23.31 -23.15
CA ASP A 200 2.67 24.77 -23.36
C ASP A 200 3.35 25.18 -24.69
N SER A 201 4.42 24.47 -25.10
CA SER A 201 5.08 24.70 -26.40
C SER A 201 4.26 24.19 -27.59
N GLY A 202 3.23 23.38 -27.36
CA GLY A 202 2.44 22.72 -28.42
C GLY A 202 3.17 21.50 -29.04
N ASP A 203 4.28 21.05 -28.48
CA ASP A 203 4.90 19.78 -28.84
C ASP A 203 4.02 18.60 -28.46
N TYR A 204 3.45 18.64 -27.26
CA TYR A 204 2.48 17.65 -26.82
C TYR A 204 1.09 18.25 -26.68
N LYS A 205 0.08 17.44 -27.00
CA LYS A 205 -1.33 17.81 -26.83
C LYS A 205 -1.96 16.80 -25.88
N LEU A 206 -2.41 17.24 -24.72
CA LEU A 206 -3.24 16.44 -23.82
C LEU A 206 -4.64 16.32 -24.42
N VAL A 207 -4.99 15.13 -24.93
CA VAL A 207 -6.24 14.87 -25.63
C VAL A 207 -7.22 14.04 -24.81
N GLY A 208 -6.87 13.70 -23.59
CA GLY A 208 -7.74 13.00 -22.65
C GLY A 208 -7.14 12.89 -21.26
N ASP A 209 -8.00 12.95 -20.25
CA ASP A 209 -7.63 12.90 -18.83
C ASP A 209 -8.79 12.21 -18.08
N GLN A 210 -8.60 10.95 -17.70
CA GLN A 210 -9.62 10.08 -17.10
C GLN A 210 -9.05 9.32 -15.92
N THR A 211 -9.92 8.89 -14.99
CA THR A 211 -9.51 7.97 -13.92
C THR A 211 -9.65 6.51 -14.36
N GLY A 212 -8.66 5.70 -14.03
CA GLY A 212 -8.70 4.24 -14.14
C GLY A 212 -8.99 3.54 -12.81
N LYS A 213 -9.12 4.30 -11.71
CA LYS A 213 -9.49 3.82 -10.36
C LYS A 213 -8.65 2.65 -9.86
N TRP A 214 -7.38 2.60 -10.24
CA TRP A 214 -6.46 1.50 -9.95
C TRP A 214 -6.90 0.12 -10.51
N ASP A 215 -7.94 0.08 -11.35
CA ASP A 215 -8.53 -1.14 -11.93
C ASP A 215 -8.18 -1.28 -13.41
N ALA A 216 -7.72 -2.47 -13.81
CA ALA A 216 -7.30 -2.75 -15.19
C ALA A 216 -8.45 -2.62 -16.20
N ASN A 217 -9.67 -3.06 -15.84
CA ASN A 217 -10.82 -3.03 -16.74
C ASN A 217 -11.37 -1.61 -16.89
N VAL A 218 -11.41 -0.85 -15.78
CA VAL A 218 -11.81 0.57 -15.80
C VAL A 218 -10.83 1.36 -16.64
N ALA A 219 -9.52 1.20 -16.42
CA ALA A 219 -8.47 1.86 -17.18
C ALA A 219 -8.50 1.50 -18.67
N GLY A 220 -8.65 0.21 -19.00
CA GLY A 220 -8.78 -0.26 -20.37
C GLY A 220 -10.01 0.32 -21.06
N THR A 221 -11.15 0.42 -20.37
CA THR A 221 -12.39 1.01 -20.89
C THR A 221 -12.24 2.51 -21.10
N ALA A 222 -11.70 3.25 -20.14
CA ALA A 222 -11.45 4.69 -20.24
C ALA A 222 -10.48 4.98 -21.41
N PHE A 223 -9.40 4.21 -21.53
CA PHE A 223 -8.48 4.35 -22.67
C PHE A 223 -9.17 4.09 -24.00
N GLN A 224 -9.96 3.02 -24.14
CA GLN A 224 -10.66 2.69 -25.38
C GLN A 224 -11.62 3.80 -25.81
N GLN A 225 -12.33 4.43 -24.85
CA GLN A 225 -13.19 5.59 -25.13
C GLN A 225 -12.37 6.76 -25.69
N LEU A 226 -11.27 7.12 -25.04
CA LEU A 226 -10.37 8.18 -25.48
C LEU A 226 -9.75 7.84 -26.86
N TYR A 227 -9.35 6.59 -27.08
CA TYR A 227 -8.75 6.14 -28.33
C TYR A 227 -9.74 6.27 -29.51
N THR A 228 -10.99 5.90 -29.27
CA THR A 228 -12.08 6.04 -30.27
C THR A 228 -12.40 7.51 -30.53
N GLN A 229 -12.55 8.35 -29.50
CA GLN A 229 -12.81 9.78 -29.61
C GLN A 229 -11.72 10.51 -30.40
N ASN A 230 -10.48 10.09 -30.23
CA ASN A 230 -9.31 10.63 -30.94
C ASN A 230 -9.01 9.90 -32.26
N LYS A 231 -9.92 9.05 -32.77
CA LYS A 231 -9.79 8.33 -34.04
C LYS A 231 -8.49 7.52 -34.15
N GLY A 232 -8.08 6.89 -33.06
CA GLY A 232 -6.84 6.12 -32.99
C GLY A 232 -5.55 6.96 -32.92
N LYS A 233 -5.64 8.27 -32.77
CA LYS A 233 -4.49 9.20 -32.79
C LYS A 233 -4.04 9.54 -31.36
N ILE A 234 -3.65 8.52 -30.59
CA ILE A 234 -2.98 8.67 -29.31
C ILE A 234 -1.55 8.14 -29.48
N ASP A 235 -0.57 8.96 -29.12
CA ASP A 235 0.84 8.69 -29.31
C ASP A 235 1.53 8.23 -28.04
N GLY A 236 0.95 8.52 -26.86
CA GLY A 236 1.50 8.11 -25.57
C GLY A 236 0.49 8.17 -24.44
N VAL A 237 0.69 7.36 -23.41
CA VAL A 237 -0.21 7.22 -22.26
C VAL A 237 0.59 7.31 -20.97
N VAL A 238 0.26 8.28 -20.11
CA VAL A 238 0.61 8.19 -18.69
C VAL A 238 -0.43 7.29 -18.03
N SER A 239 -0.02 6.10 -17.62
CA SER A 239 -0.78 5.22 -16.76
C SER A 239 -0.18 5.26 -15.35
N ALA A 240 -1.01 5.56 -14.36
CA ALA A 240 -0.51 5.82 -13.01
C ALA A 240 -0.07 4.56 -12.25
N ASN A 241 -0.33 3.34 -12.74
CA ASN A 241 0.30 2.10 -12.24
C ASN A 241 0.32 0.98 -13.28
N ASP A 242 1.04 -0.11 -12.98
CA ASP A 242 1.21 -1.28 -13.85
C ASP A 242 -0.09 -2.07 -14.05
N THR A 243 -0.96 -2.16 -13.04
CA THR A 243 -2.26 -2.82 -13.14
C THR A 243 -3.11 -2.17 -14.23
N MET A 244 -3.22 -0.85 -14.20
CA MET A 244 -3.94 -0.08 -15.22
C MET A 244 -3.24 -0.13 -16.57
N ALA A 245 -1.89 -0.04 -16.59
CA ALA A 245 -1.11 -0.20 -17.83
C ALA A 245 -1.41 -1.54 -18.50
N GLY A 246 -1.54 -2.63 -17.75
CA GLY A 246 -1.93 -3.94 -18.26
C GLY A 246 -3.27 -3.92 -18.99
N GLY A 247 -4.28 -3.24 -18.44
CA GLY A 247 -5.60 -3.07 -19.04
C GLY A 247 -5.54 -2.24 -20.34
N ILE A 248 -4.76 -1.17 -20.36
CA ILE A 248 -4.53 -0.32 -21.54
C ILE A 248 -3.80 -1.12 -22.63
N ILE A 249 -2.73 -1.83 -22.27
CA ILE A 249 -1.94 -2.65 -23.19
C ILE A 249 -2.80 -3.76 -23.82
N ALA A 250 -3.73 -4.34 -23.06
CA ALA A 250 -4.66 -5.34 -23.59
C ALA A 250 -5.53 -4.75 -24.72
N ARG A 251 -5.97 -3.48 -24.62
CA ARG A 251 -6.68 -2.78 -25.69
C ARG A 251 -5.77 -2.46 -26.87
N LEU A 252 -4.57 -1.95 -26.63
CA LEU A 252 -3.59 -1.69 -27.68
C LEU A 252 -3.23 -2.97 -28.47
N LYS A 253 -3.20 -4.15 -27.82
CA LYS A 253 -3.01 -5.44 -28.48
C LYS A 253 -4.17 -5.80 -29.40
N GLN A 254 -5.42 -5.57 -28.99
CA GLN A 254 -6.60 -5.80 -29.81
C GLN A 254 -6.58 -4.94 -31.09
N ASP A 255 -6.07 -3.70 -30.98
CA ASP A 255 -5.95 -2.77 -32.11
C ASP A 255 -4.65 -2.95 -32.92
N GLY A 256 -3.78 -3.91 -32.57
CA GLY A 256 -2.52 -4.20 -33.27
C GLY A 256 -1.43 -3.14 -33.14
N VAL A 257 -1.51 -2.30 -32.09
CA VAL A 257 -0.60 -1.16 -31.87
C VAL A 257 0.15 -1.23 -30.52
N ALA A 258 0.07 -2.32 -29.78
CA ALA A 258 0.89 -2.55 -28.61
C ALA A 258 2.38 -2.42 -28.96
N GLY A 259 3.13 -1.75 -28.09
CA GLY A 259 4.55 -1.43 -28.33
C GLY A 259 4.80 -0.23 -29.25
N LYS A 260 3.77 0.27 -29.98
CA LYS A 260 3.87 1.48 -30.81
C LYS A 260 3.40 2.73 -30.07
N VAL A 261 2.60 2.57 -29.04
CA VAL A 261 2.12 3.63 -28.16
C VAL A 261 2.78 3.42 -26.80
N PRO A 262 3.77 4.22 -26.41
CA PRO A 262 4.38 4.16 -25.08
C PRO A 262 3.35 4.29 -23.96
N VAL A 263 3.42 3.38 -22.98
CA VAL A 263 2.58 3.37 -21.77
C VAL A 263 3.51 3.35 -20.58
N THR A 264 3.32 4.27 -19.63
CA THR A 264 4.05 4.26 -18.36
C THR A 264 3.37 3.36 -17.33
N GLY A 265 4.01 3.16 -16.20
CA GLY A 265 3.45 2.45 -15.06
C GLY A 265 4.18 2.81 -13.77
N GLN A 266 3.80 2.12 -12.70
CA GLN A 266 4.35 2.24 -11.36
C GLN A 266 4.13 0.94 -10.61
N ASP A 267 4.97 0.63 -9.63
CA ASP A 267 5.05 -0.50 -8.70
C ASP A 267 6.06 -1.59 -9.08
N ALA A 268 6.59 -1.61 -10.30
CA ALA A 268 7.50 -2.67 -10.77
C ALA A 268 6.94 -4.08 -10.50
N SER A 269 5.65 -4.26 -10.79
CA SER A 269 4.98 -5.54 -10.63
C SER A 269 5.55 -6.58 -11.60
N VAL A 270 5.43 -7.88 -11.27
CA VAL A 270 5.87 -8.97 -12.18
C VAL A 270 5.27 -8.77 -13.58
N ALA A 271 3.95 -8.49 -13.66
CA ALA A 271 3.28 -8.26 -14.94
C ALA A 271 3.81 -7.01 -15.67
N GLY A 272 4.04 -5.90 -14.94
CA GLY A 272 4.63 -4.67 -15.50
C GLY A 272 6.01 -4.91 -16.07
N LEU A 273 6.90 -5.58 -15.32
CA LEU A 273 8.24 -5.92 -15.77
C LEU A 273 8.22 -6.83 -17.02
N GLN A 274 7.31 -7.80 -17.06
CA GLN A 274 7.08 -8.64 -18.24
C GLN A 274 6.65 -7.82 -19.46
N GLN A 275 5.71 -6.88 -19.31
CA GLN A 275 5.29 -6.00 -20.41
C GLN A 275 6.42 -5.06 -20.87
N ILE A 276 7.27 -4.59 -19.96
CA ILE A 276 8.47 -3.79 -20.30
C ILE A 276 9.46 -4.64 -21.12
N LEU A 277 9.78 -5.84 -20.65
CA LEU A 277 10.68 -6.75 -21.37
C LEU A 277 10.13 -7.15 -22.74
N ALA A 278 8.81 -7.28 -22.88
CA ALA A 278 8.15 -7.56 -24.17
C ALA A 278 8.03 -6.32 -25.08
N GLY A 279 8.42 -5.13 -24.61
CA GLY A 279 8.32 -3.88 -25.36
C GLY A 279 6.91 -3.31 -25.49
N ASN A 280 5.95 -3.78 -24.69
CA ASN A 280 4.57 -3.28 -24.69
C ASN A 280 4.34 -2.15 -23.71
N GLN A 281 5.07 -2.12 -22.59
CA GLN A 281 5.13 -1.04 -21.62
C GLN A 281 6.49 -0.38 -21.72
N CYS A 282 6.52 0.94 -21.67
CA CYS A 282 7.76 1.67 -21.85
C CYS A 282 8.64 1.63 -20.60
N MET A 283 8.04 1.89 -19.45
CA MET A 283 8.74 1.98 -18.18
C MET A 283 7.77 1.77 -17.00
N THR A 284 8.33 1.51 -15.85
CA THR A 284 7.61 1.59 -14.57
C THR A 284 8.41 2.40 -13.56
N VAL A 285 7.72 3.03 -12.60
CA VAL A 285 8.38 3.61 -11.44
C VAL A 285 8.47 2.55 -10.34
N TYR A 286 9.68 2.18 -10.02
CA TYR A 286 9.99 1.23 -8.96
C TYR A 286 9.94 1.89 -7.60
N LYS A 287 9.02 1.41 -6.79
CA LYS A 287 8.91 1.69 -5.37
C LYS A 287 9.32 0.41 -4.62
N ASN A 288 10.53 0.40 -4.06
CA ASN A 288 10.96 -0.76 -3.26
C ASN A 288 10.22 -0.79 -1.94
N THR A 289 9.10 -1.50 -1.90
CA THR A 289 8.23 -1.57 -0.72
C THR A 289 8.89 -2.26 0.48
N ASN A 290 9.99 -3.01 0.29
CA ASN A 290 10.78 -3.51 1.41
C ASN A 290 11.45 -2.38 2.18
N VAL A 291 11.88 -1.30 1.49
CA VAL A 291 12.44 -0.09 2.12
C VAL A 291 11.36 0.65 2.89
N GLU A 292 10.18 0.80 2.29
CA GLU A 292 9.03 1.44 2.91
C GLU A 292 8.53 0.65 4.14
N ALA A 293 8.35 -0.67 4.00
CA ALA A 293 7.95 -1.55 5.09
C ALA A 293 8.96 -1.55 6.24
N LYS A 294 10.26 -1.52 5.92
CA LYS A 294 11.31 -1.40 6.93
C LYS A 294 11.20 -0.08 7.69
N ALA A 295 11.07 1.03 6.99
CA ALA A 295 10.95 2.35 7.61
C ALA A 295 9.70 2.44 8.51
N ALA A 296 8.56 1.94 8.02
CA ALA A 296 7.32 1.91 8.77
C ALA A 296 7.41 0.99 10.00
N SER A 297 8.09 -0.15 9.88
CA SER A 297 8.31 -1.07 10.99
C SER A 297 9.24 -0.48 12.05
N ASP A 298 10.35 0.14 11.65
CA ASP A 298 11.28 0.79 12.57
C ASP A 298 10.56 1.91 13.37
N LEU A 299 9.74 2.69 12.69
CA LEU A 299 8.93 3.74 13.29
C LEU A 299 7.90 3.17 14.28
N ALA A 300 7.15 2.13 13.87
CA ALA A 300 6.17 1.47 14.73
C ALA A 300 6.82 0.85 15.98
N ILE A 301 8.00 0.25 15.84
CA ILE A 301 8.76 -0.34 16.93
C ILE A 301 9.26 0.73 17.91
N ALA A 302 9.73 1.88 17.42
CA ALA A 302 10.12 3.02 18.25
C ALA A 302 8.93 3.53 19.07
N LEU A 303 7.77 3.71 18.44
CA LEU A 303 6.54 4.13 19.09
C LEU A 303 6.05 3.11 20.14
N LEU A 304 6.11 1.82 19.82
CA LEU A 304 5.73 0.74 20.73
C LEU A 304 6.62 0.71 21.99
N LYS A 305 7.91 1.04 21.83
CA LYS A 305 8.86 1.17 22.96
C LYS A 305 8.64 2.46 23.75
N GLY A 306 7.78 3.37 23.29
CA GLY A 306 7.57 4.69 23.88
C GLY A 306 8.70 5.68 23.57
N ASP A 307 9.61 5.34 22.66
CA ASP A 307 10.73 6.19 22.25
C ASP A 307 10.31 7.13 21.11
N LYS A 308 9.60 8.20 21.52
CA LYS A 308 9.17 9.23 20.59
C LYS A 308 10.33 9.98 19.94
N ALA A 309 11.45 10.12 20.65
CA ALA A 309 12.62 10.81 20.11
C ALA A 309 13.25 10.01 18.95
N ALA A 310 13.35 8.68 19.09
CA ALA A 310 13.78 7.82 18.00
C ALA A 310 12.79 7.83 16.83
N ALA A 311 11.48 7.80 17.11
CA ALA A 311 10.46 7.92 16.05
C ALA A 311 10.57 9.26 15.29
N ASP A 312 10.75 10.36 16.01
CA ASP A 312 10.93 11.69 15.41
C ASP A 312 12.23 11.78 14.59
N ALA A 313 13.29 11.11 15.00
CA ALA A 313 14.56 11.06 14.28
C ALA A 313 14.49 10.27 12.97
N LEU A 314 13.62 9.26 12.91
CA LEU A 314 13.36 8.49 11.67
C LEU A 314 12.56 9.32 10.66
N ALA A 315 11.61 10.12 11.11
CA ALA A 315 10.72 10.94 10.27
C ALA A 315 11.40 12.26 9.90
N THR A 316 12.32 12.21 8.93
CA THR A 316 13.15 13.36 8.52
C THR A 316 12.46 14.32 7.56
N GLY A 317 11.33 13.94 6.97
CA GLY A 317 10.53 14.75 6.06
C GLY A 317 9.19 15.17 6.67
N THR A 318 8.48 16.00 5.92
CA THR A 318 7.08 16.37 6.21
C THR A 318 6.24 16.33 4.94
N VAL A 319 4.97 15.97 5.07
CA VAL A 319 3.97 16.10 4.01
C VAL A 319 2.78 16.88 4.56
N LYS A 320 2.28 17.81 3.77
CA LYS A 320 1.15 18.64 4.18
C LYS A 320 -0.17 17.89 4.07
N ASP A 321 -0.86 17.73 5.19
CA ASP A 321 -2.28 17.40 5.18
C ASP A 321 -3.06 18.68 4.79
N THR A 322 -3.55 18.72 3.57
CA THR A 322 -4.22 19.88 2.98
C THR A 322 -5.57 20.16 3.61
N VAL A 323 -6.21 19.16 4.22
CA VAL A 323 -7.50 19.31 4.92
C VAL A 323 -7.31 19.89 6.31
N LEU A 324 -6.33 19.40 7.07
CA LEU A 324 -5.99 19.95 8.38
C LEU A 324 -5.14 21.23 8.32
N GLY A 325 -4.53 21.50 7.17
CA GLY A 325 -3.59 22.61 6.99
C GLY A 325 -2.29 22.44 7.79
N LYS A 326 -1.93 21.22 8.20
CA LYS A 326 -0.79 20.88 9.05
C LYS A 326 0.19 19.98 8.34
N ASP A 327 1.46 20.07 8.73
CA ASP A 327 2.49 19.15 8.27
C ASP A 327 2.48 17.88 9.13
N VAL A 328 2.53 16.72 8.46
CA VAL A 328 2.67 15.40 9.08
C VAL A 328 4.12 14.97 8.96
N LYS A 329 4.74 14.60 10.08
CA LYS A 329 6.11 14.04 10.09
C LYS A 329 6.16 12.77 9.24
N SER A 330 7.11 12.70 8.33
CA SER A 330 7.10 11.68 7.29
C SER A 330 8.47 11.05 7.03
N VAL A 331 8.44 9.78 6.65
CA VAL A 331 9.57 9.08 6.01
C VAL A 331 9.21 8.88 4.55
N LEU A 332 9.97 9.49 3.65
CA LEU A 332 9.73 9.42 2.22
C LEU A 332 10.89 8.71 1.51
N ALA A 333 10.62 7.51 1.02
CA ALA A 333 11.57 6.74 0.23
C ALA A 333 11.69 7.31 -1.20
N THR A 334 12.86 7.13 -1.81
CA THR A 334 13.15 7.62 -3.16
C THR A 334 12.69 6.60 -4.21
N PRO A 335 11.79 6.97 -5.14
CA PRO A 335 11.41 6.11 -6.27
C PRO A 335 12.47 6.12 -7.38
N VAL A 336 12.48 5.07 -8.22
CA VAL A 336 13.43 4.93 -9.34
C VAL A 336 12.69 4.55 -10.62
N ALA A 337 13.04 5.18 -11.75
CA ALA A 337 12.52 4.79 -13.06
C ALA A 337 13.21 3.50 -13.57
N ILE A 338 12.44 2.53 -14.01
CA ILE A 338 12.90 1.25 -14.57
C ILE A 338 12.47 1.14 -16.03
N TYR A 339 13.43 0.84 -16.88
CA TYR A 339 13.28 0.54 -18.30
C TYR A 339 13.76 -0.89 -18.58
N ALA A 340 13.64 -1.37 -19.81
CA ALA A 340 13.99 -2.76 -20.14
C ALA A 340 15.43 -3.16 -19.76
N ASP A 341 16.38 -2.27 -19.94
CA ASP A 341 17.81 -2.47 -19.61
C ASP A 341 18.12 -2.41 -18.10
N THR A 342 17.21 -1.85 -17.31
CA THR A 342 17.34 -1.70 -15.84
C THR A 342 16.43 -2.61 -15.03
N VAL A 343 15.60 -3.47 -15.66
CA VAL A 343 14.77 -4.47 -14.96
C VAL A 343 15.58 -5.34 -14.00
N LYS A 344 16.83 -5.67 -14.38
CA LYS A 344 17.76 -6.42 -13.53
C LYS A 344 17.99 -5.82 -12.14
N GLN A 345 17.85 -4.50 -11.97
CA GLN A 345 17.96 -3.85 -10.65
C GLN A 345 16.88 -4.34 -9.70
N VAL A 346 15.63 -4.43 -10.16
CA VAL A 346 14.49 -4.89 -9.36
C VAL A 346 14.70 -6.33 -8.86
N ILE A 347 15.35 -7.16 -9.70
CA ILE A 347 15.69 -8.54 -9.35
C ILE A 347 16.88 -8.58 -8.38
N SER A 348 17.95 -7.81 -8.65
CA SER A 348 19.13 -7.78 -7.77
C SER A 348 18.84 -7.24 -6.38
N ASP A 349 17.86 -6.34 -6.25
CA ASP A 349 17.39 -5.82 -4.97
C ASP A 349 16.50 -6.84 -4.20
N GLY A 350 16.22 -8.01 -4.82
CA GLY A 350 15.39 -9.05 -4.23
C GLY A 350 13.90 -8.69 -4.13
N PHE A 351 13.46 -7.64 -4.83
CA PHE A 351 12.07 -7.20 -4.79
C PHE A 351 11.15 -8.10 -5.63
N GLN A 352 11.60 -8.50 -6.82
CA GLN A 352 10.95 -9.53 -7.62
C GLN A 352 11.93 -10.68 -7.89
N LYS A 353 11.41 -11.88 -8.16
CA LYS A 353 12.24 -13.04 -8.50
C LYS A 353 12.36 -13.18 -10.01
N ALA A 354 13.56 -13.47 -10.50
CA ALA A 354 13.77 -13.78 -11.91
C ALA A 354 12.88 -14.96 -12.38
N SER A 355 12.68 -15.97 -11.53
CA SER A 355 11.79 -17.11 -11.80
C SER A 355 10.34 -16.71 -12.11
N ASP A 356 9.87 -15.60 -11.55
CA ASP A 356 8.49 -15.15 -11.70
C ASP A 356 8.35 -14.23 -12.93
N VAL A 357 9.38 -13.40 -13.18
CA VAL A 357 9.40 -12.46 -14.32
C VAL A 357 9.75 -13.17 -15.62
N CYS A 358 10.73 -14.08 -15.60
CA CYS A 358 11.33 -14.69 -16.80
C CYS A 358 10.63 -15.99 -17.22
N THR A 359 9.32 -16.08 -17.08
CA THR A 359 8.54 -17.27 -17.42
C THR A 359 8.06 -17.29 -18.87
N GLY A 360 7.95 -18.46 -19.47
CA GLY A 360 7.30 -18.67 -20.77
C GLY A 360 7.85 -17.76 -21.87
N ALA A 361 6.98 -16.96 -22.49
CA ALA A 361 7.31 -16.06 -23.59
C ALA A 361 8.31 -14.94 -23.23
N PHE A 362 8.52 -14.68 -21.93
CA PHE A 362 9.41 -13.61 -21.46
C PHE A 362 10.86 -14.06 -21.27
N ALA A 363 11.15 -15.37 -21.25
CA ALA A 363 12.49 -15.89 -20.99
C ALA A 363 13.56 -15.36 -21.97
N ALA A 364 13.25 -15.30 -23.26
CA ALA A 364 14.17 -14.76 -24.27
C ALA A 364 14.45 -13.27 -24.07
N ALA A 365 13.41 -12.49 -23.69
CA ALA A 365 13.55 -11.06 -23.40
C ALA A 365 14.36 -10.82 -22.12
N CYS A 366 14.21 -11.66 -21.11
CA CYS A 366 15.04 -11.65 -19.91
C CYS A 366 16.53 -11.84 -20.25
N THR A 367 16.85 -12.91 -21.00
CA THR A 367 18.24 -13.19 -21.43
C THR A 367 18.82 -12.01 -22.19
N LYS A 368 18.06 -11.42 -23.13
CA LYS A 368 18.50 -10.24 -23.91
C LYS A 368 18.85 -9.05 -23.03
N ASN A 369 18.12 -8.85 -21.92
CA ASN A 369 18.29 -7.71 -21.02
C ASN A 369 19.13 -8.03 -19.76
N GLY A 370 19.76 -9.21 -19.71
CA GLY A 370 20.63 -9.61 -18.60
C GLY A 370 19.89 -9.80 -17.28
N VAL A 371 18.62 -10.22 -17.36
CA VAL A 371 17.78 -10.60 -16.20
C VAL A 371 17.91 -12.11 -16.01
N SER A 372 18.50 -12.54 -14.90
CA SER A 372 18.78 -13.96 -14.59
C SER A 372 18.49 -14.26 -13.12
#